data_2785f44a26437df82216ca3fb552ed46
#
_entry.id   2785f44a26437df82216ca3fb552ed46
#
_cell.length_a   1.000
_cell.length_b   1.000
_cell.length_c   1.000
_cell.angle_alpha   90.00
_cell.angle_beta   90.00
_cell.angle_gamma   90.00
#
_symmetry.space_group_name_H-M   'P 1'
#
loop_
_entity.id
_entity.type
_entity.pdbx_description
1 polymer ?
#
loop_
_entity_poly.entity_id
_entity_poly.type
_entity_poly.pdbx_seq_one_letter_code
_entity_poly.pdbx_strand_id
1 'polypeptide(L)'
;MTLTGNAPCRVLIVDDSAVVRQMLTEILSSDPAIDVVGTAANPLLAREKIKRLAPDVITLDVEMPRMDGLAFLENLMRLHPLPVVMISSLTERGADTTLQALALGAVDFVSKPKLDVARGLQGYADEIIAKVKMAARSRVRPLVRAAAPKLLLEAAPAMRPAAPQFRTTDRLIAIGSSAGGTEALRVVLEGMPADAPAVVMTQHLPASFSIAFAERLDRHSAMAVREASDGEAVLPGHAYLPPGGKHLRIIRDGARWRCRVDDGPAVNRHKPAVDVLFRSVAQSAGGNAIGAILTGMGDDGARGLLEMRQAGAPTLVQDEATSVVWGMPGAAFKLGAAEEQVPLERIAERLLALARG
;
A
#
# COMPACT_ATOMS: atom_id res chain seq x y z
N MET A 1 8.87 0.81 21.40
CA MET A 1 9.58 -0.29 22.09
C MET A 1 10.11 -1.23 21.02
N THR A 2 11.39 -1.32 20.83
CA THR A 2 12.02 -2.29 19.93
C THR A 2 12.02 -3.63 20.65
N LEU A 3 11.40 -4.66 20.03
CA LEU A 3 11.45 -6.03 20.54
C LEU A 3 12.92 -6.48 20.61
N THR A 4 13.48 -6.46 21.80
CA THR A 4 14.79 -7.05 22.08
C THR A 4 14.60 -8.55 22.17
N GLY A 5 15.17 -9.29 21.22
CA GLY A 5 15.46 -10.69 21.16
C GLY A 5 14.48 -11.69 21.81
N ASN A 6 13.84 -12.51 20.99
CA ASN A 6 13.24 -13.83 21.31
C ASN A 6 11.89 -13.92 22.04
N ALA A 7 11.19 -12.84 22.39
CA ALA A 7 9.82 -12.96 22.89
C ALA A 7 8.84 -13.16 21.74
N PRO A 8 7.85 -14.09 21.83
CA PRO A 8 6.84 -14.25 20.80
C PRO A 8 5.97 -13.00 20.67
N CYS A 9 5.51 -12.71 19.45
CA CYS A 9 4.59 -11.62 19.14
C CYS A 9 3.22 -11.90 19.77
N ARG A 10 2.72 -11.01 20.61
CA ARG A 10 1.46 -11.16 21.35
C ARG A 10 0.29 -10.65 20.52
N VAL A 11 -0.62 -11.55 20.14
CA VAL A 11 -1.73 -11.27 19.21
C VAL A 11 -3.07 -11.35 19.91
N LEU A 12 -3.93 -10.35 19.71
CA LEU A 12 -5.34 -10.37 20.08
C LEU A 12 -6.19 -10.52 18.82
N ILE A 13 -7.02 -11.56 18.77
CA ILE A 13 -7.93 -11.82 17.64
C ILE A 13 -9.30 -11.19 17.96
N VAL A 14 -9.81 -10.34 17.07
CA VAL A 14 -11.12 -9.68 17.18
C VAL A 14 -11.97 -10.01 15.97
N ASP A 15 -13.02 -10.81 16.16
CA ASP A 15 -13.94 -11.27 15.11
C ASP A 15 -15.24 -11.73 15.80
N ASP A 16 -16.40 -11.49 15.22
CA ASP A 16 -17.68 -11.90 15.82
C ASP A 16 -17.96 -13.40 15.65
N SER A 17 -17.42 -14.03 14.61
CA SER A 17 -17.55 -15.45 14.32
C SER A 17 -16.66 -16.30 15.24
N ALA A 18 -17.26 -17.18 16.04
CA ALA A 18 -16.51 -18.13 16.88
C ALA A 18 -15.64 -19.08 16.05
N VAL A 19 -16.12 -19.49 14.88
CA VAL A 19 -15.39 -20.37 13.97
C VAL A 19 -14.13 -19.70 13.43
N VAL A 20 -14.25 -18.43 13.01
CA VAL A 20 -13.10 -17.67 12.51
C VAL A 20 -12.09 -17.45 13.62
N ARG A 21 -12.52 -17.09 14.83
CA ARG A 21 -11.62 -16.92 15.98
C ARG A 21 -10.86 -18.21 16.31
N GLN A 22 -11.54 -19.36 16.27
CA GLN A 22 -10.88 -20.67 16.51
C GLN A 22 -9.86 -20.97 15.42
N MET A 23 -10.24 -20.85 14.16
CA MET A 23 -9.35 -21.09 13.01
C MET A 23 -8.12 -20.18 13.06
N LEU A 24 -8.29 -18.88 13.29
CA LEU A 24 -7.18 -17.93 13.40
C LEU A 24 -6.28 -18.26 14.60
N THR A 25 -6.86 -18.71 15.71
CA THR A 25 -6.08 -19.17 16.87
C THR A 25 -5.22 -20.37 16.53
N GLU A 26 -5.78 -21.38 15.86
CA GLU A 26 -5.03 -22.58 15.43
C GLU A 26 -3.90 -22.22 14.45
N ILE A 27 -4.20 -21.40 13.44
CA ILE A 27 -3.22 -20.95 12.45
C ILE A 27 -2.09 -20.17 13.11
N LEU A 28 -2.41 -19.13 13.89
CA LEU A 28 -1.39 -18.26 14.47
C LEU A 28 -0.56 -18.97 15.55
N SER A 29 -1.19 -19.85 16.34
CA SER A 29 -0.47 -20.66 17.36
C SER A 29 0.41 -21.75 16.75
N SER A 30 0.32 -22.03 15.45
CA SER A 30 1.23 -22.97 14.78
C SER A 30 2.64 -22.42 14.60
N ASP A 31 2.82 -21.08 14.63
CA ASP A 31 4.14 -20.44 14.57
C ASP A 31 4.64 -20.14 16.00
N PRO A 32 5.79 -20.71 16.44
CA PRO A 32 6.32 -20.51 17.77
C PRO A 32 6.73 -19.07 18.09
N ALA A 33 6.84 -18.20 17.09
CA ALA A 33 7.11 -16.78 17.26
C ALA A 33 5.84 -15.93 17.51
N ILE A 34 4.66 -16.55 17.60
CA ILE A 34 3.38 -15.90 17.87
C ILE A 34 2.74 -16.47 19.14
N ASP A 35 2.28 -15.60 20.02
CA ASP A 35 1.50 -15.94 21.22
C ASP A 35 0.08 -15.32 21.08
N VAL A 36 -0.94 -16.15 20.91
CA VAL A 36 -2.33 -15.69 20.88
C VAL A 36 -2.81 -15.44 22.31
N VAL A 37 -2.64 -14.22 22.80
CA VAL A 37 -2.95 -13.83 24.18
C VAL A 37 -4.45 -13.77 24.49
N GLY A 38 -5.30 -13.82 23.48
CA GLY A 38 -6.75 -13.89 23.66
C GLY A 38 -7.55 -13.62 22.40
N THR A 39 -8.87 -13.78 22.53
CA THR A 39 -9.83 -13.48 21.44
C THR A 39 -10.94 -12.58 21.97
N ALA A 40 -11.58 -11.77 21.14
CA ALA A 40 -12.72 -10.94 21.48
C ALA A 40 -13.81 -11.05 20.41
N ALA A 41 -15.07 -11.16 20.82
CA ALA A 41 -16.20 -11.29 19.90
C ALA A 41 -16.81 -9.92 19.47
N ASN A 42 -16.31 -8.83 20.01
CA ASN A 42 -16.78 -7.48 19.69
C ASN A 42 -15.78 -6.42 20.18
N PRO A 43 -15.89 -5.17 19.72
CA PRO A 43 -15.02 -4.04 20.10
C PRO A 43 -14.99 -3.72 21.59
N LEU A 44 -16.07 -3.90 22.33
CA LEU A 44 -16.09 -3.63 23.78
C LEU A 44 -15.19 -4.59 24.53
N LEU A 45 -15.34 -5.89 24.25
CA LEU A 45 -14.48 -6.93 24.83
C LEU A 45 -13.01 -6.76 24.36
N ALA A 46 -12.80 -6.34 23.11
CA ALA A 46 -11.48 -6.06 22.59
C ALA A 46 -10.80 -4.93 23.41
N ARG A 47 -11.49 -3.83 23.66
CA ARG A 47 -10.97 -2.70 24.43
C ARG A 47 -10.53 -3.09 25.86
N GLU A 48 -11.31 -3.91 26.54
CA GLU A 48 -10.97 -4.41 27.88
C GLU A 48 -9.72 -5.32 27.83
N LYS A 49 -9.69 -6.22 26.84
CA LYS A 49 -8.57 -7.15 26.67
C LYS A 49 -7.30 -6.46 26.21
N ILE A 50 -7.35 -5.44 25.38
CA ILE A 50 -6.19 -4.62 25.02
C ILE A 50 -5.52 -4.04 26.26
N LYS A 51 -6.30 -3.44 27.15
CA LYS A 51 -5.77 -2.84 28.40
C LYS A 51 -5.15 -3.88 29.33
N ARG A 52 -5.76 -5.06 29.43
CA ARG A 52 -5.34 -6.13 30.34
C ARG A 52 -4.18 -6.95 29.80
N LEU A 53 -4.24 -7.26 28.51
CA LEU A 53 -3.32 -8.21 27.88
C LEU A 53 -2.15 -7.55 27.17
N ALA A 54 -2.22 -6.24 26.88
CA ALA A 54 -1.19 -5.48 26.17
C ALA A 54 -0.65 -6.23 24.92
N PRO A 55 -1.49 -6.50 23.90
CA PRO A 55 -1.04 -7.18 22.69
C PRO A 55 -0.11 -6.29 21.87
N ASP A 56 0.78 -6.91 21.09
CA ASP A 56 1.65 -6.22 20.13
C ASP A 56 0.93 -5.96 18.79
N VAL A 57 -0.03 -6.83 18.43
CA VAL A 57 -0.80 -6.77 17.19
C VAL A 57 -2.23 -7.20 17.43
N ILE A 58 -3.15 -6.61 16.67
CA ILE A 58 -4.56 -7.01 16.65
C ILE A 58 -4.90 -7.51 15.25
N THR A 59 -5.57 -8.66 15.14
CA THR A 59 -6.34 -9.00 13.95
C THR A 59 -7.78 -8.52 14.16
N LEU A 60 -8.33 -7.77 13.21
CA LEU A 60 -9.63 -7.13 13.35
C LEU A 60 -10.53 -7.43 12.14
N ASP A 61 -11.68 -8.03 12.40
CA ASP A 61 -12.73 -8.16 11.41
C ASP A 61 -13.38 -6.79 11.13
N VAL A 62 -13.59 -6.50 9.86
CA VAL A 62 -14.26 -5.27 9.41
C VAL A 62 -15.78 -5.38 9.52
N GLU A 63 -16.32 -6.56 9.26
CA GLU A 63 -17.76 -6.81 9.08
C GLU A 63 -18.40 -7.39 10.35
N MET A 64 -18.36 -6.65 11.45
CA MET A 64 -19.03 -7.06 12.69
C MET A 64 -20.45 -6.48 12.78
N PRO A 65 -21.52 -7.30 12.91
CA PRO A 65 -22.88 -6.80 13.09
C PRO A 65 -23.01 -6.00 14.42
N ARG A 66 -23.77 -4.91 14.37
CA ARG A 66 -24.11 -4.04 15.50
C ARG A 66 -22.99 -3.15 16.06
N MET A 67 -21.76 -3.23 15.54
CA MET A 67 -20.67 -2.34 15.98
C MET A 67 -19.78 -2.00 14.79
N ASP A 68 -19.57 -0.72 14.59
CA ASP A 68 -18.74 -0.21 13.51
C ASP A 68 -17.25 -0.49 13.82
N GLY A 69 -16.69 -1.51 13.15
CA GLY A 69 -15.27 -1.87 13.25
C GLY A 69 -14.34 -0.72 12.84
N LEU A 70 -14.78 0.14 11.92
CA LEU A 70 -14.04 1.34 11.52
C LEU A 70 -14.00 2.37 12.64
N ALA A 71 -15.14 2.63 13.31
CA ALA A 71 -15.18 3.54 14.45
C ALA A 71 -14.33 3.03 15.63
N PHE A 72 -14.27 1.72 15.83
CA PHE A 72 -13.36 1.11 16.80
C PHE A 72 -11.90 1.35 16.41
N LEU A 73 -11.55 1.09 15.15
CA LEU A 73 -10.20 1.29 14.63
C LEU A 73 -9.77 2.77 14.74
N GLU A 74 -10.63 3.71 14.35
CA GLU A 74 -10.37 5.15 14.47
C GLU A 74 -10.05 5.56 15.92
N ASN A 75 -10.88 5.10 16.86
CA ASN A 75 -10.66 5.36 18.26
C ASN A 75 -9.37 4.72 18.79
N LEU A 76 -9.07 3.48 18.35
CA LEU A 76 -7.85 2.78 18.72
C LEU A 76 -6.63 3.56 18.22
N MET A 77 -6.59 3.92 16.96
CA MET A 77 -5.48 4.64 16.35
C MET A 77 -5.28 6.05 16.91
N ARG A 78 -6.34 6.68 17.39
CA ARG A 78 -6.28 8.00 18.02
C ARG A 78 -5.81 7.94 19.48
N LEU A 79 -6.29 6.97 20.26
CA LEU A 79 -6.12 6.95 21.72
C LEU A 79 -5.00 6.02 22.18
N HIS A 80 -4.76 4.95 21.46
CA HIS A 80 -3.79 3.91 21.82
C HIS A 80 -3.34 3.16 20.55
N PRO A 81 -2.57 3.83 19.65
CA PRO A 81 -2.19 3.25 18.39
C PRO A 81 -1.50 1.89 18.56
N LEU A 82 -2.05 0.88 17.94
CA LEU A 82 -1.53 -0.48 17.89
C LEU A 82 -1.54 -0.98 16.45
N PRO A 83 -0.58 -1.81 16.05
CA PRO A 83 -0.61 -2.46 14.75
C PRO A 83 -1.88 -3.31 14.58
N VAL A 84 -2.62 -3.08 13.49
CA VAL A 84 -3.84 -3.81 13.16
C VAL A 84 -3.71 -4.43 11.77
N VAL A 85 -3.97 -5.72 11.66
CA VAL A 85 -4.16 -6.46 10.41
C VAL A 85 -5.66 -6.72 10.26
N MET A 86 -6.26 -6.17 9.20
CA MET A 86 -7.67 -6.37 8.93
C MET A 86 -7.95 -7.78 8.39
N ILE A 87 -9.03 -8.39 8.80
CA ILE A 87 -9.54 -9.65 8.23
C ILE A 87 -10.81 -9.30 7.47
N SER A 88 -10.79 -9.39 6.14
CA SER A 88 -11.84 -8.85 5.28
C SER A 88 -12.43 -9.89 4.34
N SER A 89 -13.72 -9.79 4.04
CA SER A 89 -14.33 -10.53 2.95
C SER A 89 -13.86 -9.97 1.58
N LEU A 90 -13.83 -10.85 0.55
CA LEU A 90 -13.48 -10.46 -0.83
C LEU A 90 -14.66 -9.83 -1.60
N THR A 91 -15.64 -9.28 -0.92
CA THR A 91 -16.78 -8.58 -1.55
C THR A 91 -16.40 -7.14 -1.92
N GLU A 92 -17.10 -6.53 -2.88
CA GLU A 92 -16.89 -5.11 -3.24
C GLU A 92 -17.08 -4.19 -2.02
N ARG A 93 -18.11 -4.43 -1.21
CA ARG A 93 -18.33 -3.68 0.04
C ARG A 93 -17.19 -3.87 1.05
N GLY A 94 -16.69 -5.10 1.17
CA GLY A 94 -15.53 -5.41 2.00
C GLY A 94 -14.28 -4.68 1.52
N ALA A 95 -14.10 -4.51 0.21
CA ALA A 95 -12.98 -3.77 -0.36
C ALA A 95 -13.00 -2.29 0.06
N ASP A 96 -14.13 -1.60 -0.11
CA ASP A 96 -14.26 -0.19 0.30
C ASP A 96 -14.02 0.00 1.79
N THR A 97 -14.62 -0.85 2.63
CA THR A 97 -14.45 -0.79 4.08
C THR A 97 -13.01 -1.06 4.50
N THR A 98 -12.34 -2.00 3.83
CA THR A 98 -10.92 -2.30 4.08
C THR A 98 -10.02 -1.15 3.67
N LEU A 99 -10.26 -0.52 2.52
CA LEU A 99 -9.51 0.66 2.08
C LEU A 99 -9.72 1.84 3.05
N GLN A 100 -10.91 2.00 3.62
CA GLN A 100 -11.15 2.97 4.69
C GLN A 100 -10.37 2.62 5.97
N ALA A 101 -10.33 1.35 6.35
CA ALA A 101 -9.56 0.90 7.50
C ALA A 101 -8.05 1.15 7.33
N LEU A 102 -7.50 0.91 6.14
CA LEU A 102 -6.11 1.25 5.83
C LEU A 102 -5.85 2.75 5.95
N ALA A 103 -6.79 3.59 5.51
CA ALA A 103 -6.73 5.04 5.69
C ALA A 103 -6.78 5.48 7.15
N LEU A 104 -7.47 4.75 8.00
CA LEU A 104 -7.51 4.96 9.45
C LEU A 104 -6.25 4.43 10.16
N GLY A 105 -5.29 3.88 9.44
CA GLY A 105 -3.99 3.46 9.97
C GLY A 105 -3.83 1.96 10.22
N ALA A 106 -4.74 1.11 9.72
CA ALA A 106 -4.47 -0.33 9.67
C ALA A 106 -3.21 -0.59 8.82
N VAL A 107 -2.37 -1.51 9.28
CA VAL A 107 -1.07 -1.80 8.65
C VAL A 107 -1.24 -2.55 7.34
N ASP A 108 -2.11 -3.55 7.32
CA ASP A 108 -2.39 -4.41 6.18
C ASP A 108 -3.73 -5.15 6.38
N PHE A 109 -4.09 -5.97 5.42
CA PHE A 109 -5.26 -6.83 5.49
C PHE A 109 -4.99 -8.22 4.94
N VAL A 110 -5.82 -9.19 5.33
CA VAL A 110 -5.87 -10.56 4.81
C VAL A 110 -7.31 -10.86 4.43
N SER A 111 -7.50 -11.50 3.28
CA SER A 111 -8.82 -11.94 2.85
C SER A 111 -9.30 -13.13 3.69
N LYS A 112 -10.56 -13.14 4.13
CA LYS A 112 -11.14 -14.31 4.80
C LYS A 112 -11.04 -15.54 3.90
N PRO A 113 -10.64 -16.71 4.42
CA PRO A 113 -10.53 -17.90 3.59
C PRO A 113 -11.92 -18.34 3.11
N LYS A 114 -12.01 -18.77 1.85
CA LYS A 114 -13.17 -19.52 1.38
C LYS A 114 -13.08 -20.94 1.94
N LEU A 115 -14.04 -21.34 2.74
CA LEU A 115 -14.06 -22.61 3.48
C LEU A 115 -13.99 -23.89 2.60
N ASP A 116 -14.11 -23.75 1.27
CA ASP A 116 -14.26 -24.90 0.35
C ASP A 116 -12.96 -25.39 -0.30
N VAL A 117 -11.77 -24.86 0.03
CA VAL A 117 -10.54 -25.25 -0.69
C VAL A 117 -9.41 -25.64 0.27
N ALA A 118 -9.31 -26.92 0.57
CA ALA A 118 -8.26 -27.49 1.43
C ALA A 118 -6.80 -27.16 0.98
N ARG A 119 -6.56 -26.92 -0.32
CA ARG A 119 -5.26 -26.47 -0.85
C ARG A 119 -4.97 -24.99 -0.62
N GLY A 120 -6.00 -24.17 -0.37
CA GLY A 120 -5.83 -22.72 -0.08
C GLY A 120 -5.49 -22.43 1.38
N LEU A 121 -5.74 -23.35 2.30
CA LEU A 121 -5.62 -23.10 3.74
C LEU A 121 -4.16 -22.91 4.18
N GLN A 122 -3.21 -23.66 3.60
CA GLN A 122 -1.78 -23.51 3.94
C GLN A 122 -1.24 -22.15 3.43
N GLY A 123 -1.54 -21.78 2.19
CA GLY A 123 -1.11 -20.48 1.65
C GLY A 123 -1.72 -19.31 2.42
N TYR A 124 -2.96 -19.45 2.91
CA TYR A 124 -3.61 -18.48 3.78
C TYR A 124 -2.92 -18.41 5.15
N ALA A 125 -2.58 -19.55 5.74
CA ALA A 125 -1.88 -19.62 7.01
C ALA A 125 -0.51 -18.90 6.92
N ASP A 126 0.26 -19.18 5.87
CA ASP A 126 1.57 -18.57 5.64
C ASP A 126 1.43 -17.02 5.46
N GLU A 127 0.40 -16.59 4.72
CA GLU A 127 0.14 -15.16 4.49
C GLU A 127 -0.19 -14.43 5.80
N ILE A 128 -1.14 -14.93 6.59
CA ILE A 128 -1.56 -14.24 7.81
C ILE A 128 -0.46 -14.23 8.87
N ILE A 129 0.28 -15.33 9.03
CA ILE A 129 1.44 -15.39 9.92
C ILE A 129 2.48 -14.35 9.52
N ALA A 130 2.82 -14.28 8.22
CA ALA A 130 3.78 -13.33 7.72
C ALA A 130 3.33 -11.87 7.96
N LYS A 131 2.05 -11.55 7.67
CA LYS A 131 1.49 -10.20 7.87
C LYS A 131 1.38 -9.81 9.35
N VAL A 132 1.01 -10.71 10.23
CA VAL A 132 0.97 -10.45 11.67
C VAL A 132 2.39 -10.19 12.21
N LYS A 133 3.37 -11.00 11.85
CA LYS A 133 4.78 -10.80 12.26
C LYS A 133 5.35 -9.50 11.69
N MET A 134 4.97 -9.12 10.49
CA MET A 134 5.35 -7.87 9.86
C MET A 134 4.69 -6.70 10.61
N ALA A 135 3.38 -6.78 10.89
CA ALA A 135 2.64 -5.74 11.60
C ALA A 135 3.23 -5.47 12.99
N ALA A 136 3.65 -6.52 13.72
CA ALA A 136 4.31 -6.37 15.02
C ALA A 136 5.59 -5.51 14.98
N ARG A 137 6.23 -5.43 13.82
CA ARG A 137 7.46 -4.65 13.60
C ARG A 137 7.19 -3.32 12.91
N SER A 138 5.95 -3.06 12.52
CA SER A 138 5.56 -1.84 11.81
C SER A 138 5.56 -0.63 12.75
N ARG A 139 5.71 0.55 12.17
CA ARG A 139 5.59 1.82 12.90
C ARG A 139 4.21 2.43 12.68
N VAL A 140 3.35 2.28 13.65
CA VAL A 140 2.02 2.89 13.64
C VAL A 140 2.10 4.28 14.26
N ARG A 141 1.54 5.28 13.58
CA ARG A 141 1.47 6.66 14.07
C ARG A 141 0.07 6.95 14.60
N PRO A 142 -0.05 7.80 15.65
CA PRO A 142 -1.36 8.28 16.09
C PRO A 142 -2.10 8.97 14.94
N LEU A 143 -3.39 8.70 14.81
CA LEU A 143 -4.27 9.46 13.93
C LEU A 143 -4.38 10.89 14.48
N VAL A 144 -3.66 11.81 13.86
CA VAL A 144 -3.85 13.24 14.11
C VAL A 144 -5.08 13.67 13.32
N ARG A 145 -6.18 13.99 14.02
CA ARG A 145 -7.33 14.61 13.37
C ARG A 145 -6.84 15.90 12.71
N ALA A 146 -6.81 15.95 11.38
CA ALA A 146 -6.58 17.19 10.69
C ALA A 146 -7.56 18.20 11.30
N ALA A 147 -7.05 19.28 11.89
CA ALA A 147 -7.90 20.37 12.35
C ALA A 147 -8.75 20.74 11.15
N ALA A 148 -10.09 20.68 11.32
CA ALA A 148 -11.00 21.09 10.27
C ALA A 148 -10.48 22.43 9.72
N PRO A 149 -10.33 22.59 8.39
CA PRO A 149 -9.87 23.84 7.86
C PRO A 149 -10.79 24.91 8.45
N LYS A 150 -10.24 25.83 9.25
CA LYS A 150 -10.97 27.01 9.65
C LYS A 150 -11.39 27.66 8.35
N LEU A 151 -12.70 27.63 8.09
CA LEU A 151 -13.32 28.46 7.07
C LEU A 151 -12.94 29.91 7.36
N LEU A 152 -11.80 30.32 6.88
CA LEU A 152 -11.53 31.74 6.66
C LEU A 152 -12.31 32.10 5.40
N LEU A 153 -13.57 32.51 5.61
CA LEU A 153 -14.28 33.32 4.65
C LEU A 153 -13.50 34.62 4.52
N GLU A 154 -12.68 34.68 3.48
CA GLU A 154 -12.38 35.91 2.76
C GLU A 154 -11.70 35.51 1.46
N ALA A 155 -12.51 35.47 0.40
CA ALA A 155 -12.05 35.27 -0.95
C ALA A 155 -11.37 36.53 -1.44
N ALA A 156 -10.04 36.57 -1.32
CA ALA A 156 -9.25 37.32 -2.30
C ALA A 156 -9.08 36.42 -3.52
N PRO A 157 -9.18 36.92 -4.76
CA PRO A 157 -8.90 36.11 -5.93
C PRO A 157 -7.45 35.70 -5.88
N ALA A 158 -7.21 34.43 -5.49
CA ALA A 158 -5.89 33.84 -5.57
C ALA A 158 -5.47 33.89 -7.03
N MET A 159 -4.49 34.75 -7.33
CA MET A 159 -3.68 34.61 -8.53
C MET A 159 -3.23 33.15 -8.55
N ARG A 160 -3.79 32.35 -9.48
CA ARG A 160 -3.26 31.03 -9.80
C ARG A 160 -1.77 31.25 -10.06
N PRO A 161 -0.86 30.60 -9.30
CA PRO A 161 0.53 30.56 -9.71
C PRO A 161 0.51 30.06 -11.14
N ALA A 162 1.20 30.75 -12.06
CA ALA A 162 1.33 30.32 -13.45
C ALA A 162 1.78 28.86 -13.40
N ALA A 163 0.97 27.97 -13.97
CA ALA A 163 1.25 26.56 -13.99
C ALA A 163 2.68 26.38 -14.51
N PRO A 164 3.56 25.65 -13.83
CA PRO A 164 4.87 25.35 -14.37
C PRO A 164 4.61 24.63 -15.70
N GLN A 165 4.97 25.27 -16.79
CA GLN A 165 4.87 24.69 -18.12
C GLN A 165 5.86 23.51 -18.12
N PHE A 166 5.36 22.30 -17.80
CA PHE A 166 6.11 21.12 -18.15
C PHE A 166 6.26 21.14 -19.68
N ARG A 167 7.47 21.39 -20.14
CA ARG A 167 7.79 21.05 -21.52
C ARG A 167 7.38 19.60 -21.67
N THR A 168 6.70 19.27 -22.76
CA THR A 168 6.33 17.89 -23.15
C THR A 168 7.61 17.08 -23.40
N THR A 169 8.42 16.90 -22.36
CA THR A 169 9.50 15.94 -22.35
C THR A 169 8.88 14.63 -21.94
N ASP A 170 9.08 13.62 -22.74
CA ASP A 170 8.66 12.24 -22.51
C ASP A 170 9.22 11.69 -21.20
N ARG A 171 8.69 12.12 -20.05
CA ARG A 171 9.05 11.61 -18.74
C ARG A 171 7.96 10.69 -18.21
N LEU A 172 8.35 9.57 -17.60
CA LEU A 172 7.48 8.57 -17.03
C LEU A 172 7.88 8.29 -15.59
N ILE A 173 6.94 8.37 -14.66
CA ILE A 173 7.17 8.03 -13.25
C ILE A 173 6.63 6.61 -13.01
N ALA A 174 7.44 5.72 -12.45
CA ALA A 174 7.06 4.37 -12.07
C ALA A 174 7.15 4.20 -10.56
N ILE A 175 6.06 3.74 -9.92
CA ILE A 175 5.98 3.61 -8.45
C ILE A 175 5.57 2.19 -8.08
N GLY A 176 6.27 1.60 -7.11
CA GLY A 176 5.95 0.29 -6.52
C GLY A 176 5.67 0.39 -5.02
N SER A 177 4.69 -0.36 -4.53
CA SER A 177 4.33 -0.36 -3.10
C SER A 177 3.58 -1.62 -2.66
N SER A 178 3.45 -1.82 -1.33
CA SER A 178 2.72 -2.94 -0.73
C SER A 178 2.06 -2.53 0.59
N ALA A 179 2.39 -3.16 1.73
CA ALA A 179 1.84 -2.83 3.04
C ALA A 179 2.05 -1.35 3.41
N GLY A 180 0.96 -0.65 3.77
CA GLY A 180 0.94 0.81 3.95
C GLY A 180 0.96 1.62 2.64
N GLY A 181 1.10 0.93 1.48
CA GLY A 181 1.27 1.56 0.17
C GLY A 181 0.02 2.28 -0.33
N THR A 182 -1.17 1.84 0.06
CA THR A 182 -2.44 2.48 -0.34
C THR A 182 -2.51 3.94 0.11
N GLU A 183 -2.12 4.22 1.34
CA GLU A 183 -2.05 5.60 1.85
C GLU A 183 -0.82 6.34 1.35
N ALA A 184 0.32 5.66 1.21
CA ALA A 184 1.52 6.28 0.66
C ALA A 184 1.30 6.74 -0.79
N LEU A 185 0.68 5.94 -1.65
CA LEU A 185 0.31 6.33 -3.01
C LEU A 185 -0.68 7.49 -3.04
N ARG A 186 -1.68 7.50 -2.14
CA ARG A 186 -2.62 8.61 -2.01
C ARG A 186 -1.89 9.92 -1.70
N VAL A 187 -1.00 9.93 -0.70
CA VAL A 187 -0.20 11.11 -0.33
C VAL A 187 0.65 11.60 -1.50
N VAL A 188 1.29 10.69 -2.22
CA VAL A 188 2.12 11.06 -3.37
C VAL A 188 1.27 11.65 -4.50
N LEU A 189 0.16 11.02 -4.88
CA LEU A 189 -0.69 11.50 -5.97
C LEU A 189 -1.44 12.80 -5.61
N GLU A 190 -1.80 13.00 -4.35
CA GLU A 190 -2.39 14.25 -3.87
C GLU A 190 -1.44 15.44 -4.03
N GLY A 191 -0.13 15.20 -3.96
CA GLY A 191 0.91 16.21 -4.22
C GLY A 191 1.25 16.42 -5.70
N MET A 192 0.64 15.65 -6.63
CA MET A 192 0.89 15.78 -8.07
C MET A 192 -0.09 16.78 -8.71
N PRO A 193 0.37 17.70 -9.57
CA PRO A 193 -0.52 18.58 -10.33
C PRO A 193 -1.20 17.83 -11.49
N ALA A 194 -2.29 18.41 -12.01
CA ALA A 194 -3.08 17.81 -13.09
C ALA A 194 -2.31 17.61 -14.42
N ASP A 195 -1.22 18.31 -14.61
CA ASP A 195 -0.34 18.26 -15.78
C ASP A 195 0.98 17.51 -15.49
N ALA A 196 1.06 16.78 -14.38
CA ALA A 196 2.24 15.99 -14.04
C ALA A 196 2.60 14.97 -15.14
N PRO A 197 3.86 14.55 -15.22
CA PRO A 197 4.23 13.41 -16.07
C PRO A 197 3.36 12.19 -15.76
N ALA A 198 3.17 11.33 -16.77
CA ALA A 198 2.41 10.10 -16.57
C ALA A 198 2.98 9.27 -15.40
N VAL A 199 2.10 8.71 -14.59
CA VAL A 199 2.46 7.82 -13.49
C VAL A 199 1.97 6.40 -13.82
N VAL A 200 2.84 5.41 -13.70
CA VAL A 200 2.48 3.99 -13.75
C VAL A 200 2.85 3.36 -12.43
N MET A 201 1.94 2.62 -11.81
CA MET A 201 2.17 2.14 -10.46
C MET A 201 1.70 0.70 -10.27
N THR A 202 2.34 0.01 -9.35
CA THR A 202 1.92 -1.30 -8.88
C THR A 202 1.80 -1.29 -7.37
N GLN A 203 0.60 -1.60 -6.89
CA GLN A 203 0.30 -1.88 -5.49
C GLN A 203 -0.08 -3.36 -5.37
N HIS A 204 0.49 -4.07 -4.42
CA HIS A 204 0.06 -5.44 -4.14
C HIS A 204 -1.34 -5.44 -3.53
N LEU A 205 -2.33 -5.76 -4.35
CA LEU A 205 -3.74 -5.83 -3.96
C LEU A 205 -4.41 -7.05 -4.60
N PRO A 206 -5.36 -7.71 -3.93
CA PRO A 206 -6.23 -8.69 -4.55
C PRO A 206 -7.05 -8.10 -5.69
N ALA A 207 -7.45 -8.95 -6.63
CA ALA A 207 -8.20 -8.53 -7.82
C ALA A 207 -9.48 -7.74 -7.50
N SER A 208 -10.18 -8.10 -6.44
CA SER A 208 -11.44 -7.45 -6.02
C SER A 208 -11.26 -6.03 -5.47
N PHE A 209 -10.02 -5.57 -5.22
CA PHE A 209 -9.74 -4.26 -4.62
C PHE A 209 -9.28 -3.20 -5.62
N SER A 210 -8.86 -3.61 -6.80
CA SER A 210 -8.15 -2.72 -7.73
C SER A 210 -9.03 -1.58 -8.25
N ILE A 211 -10.30 -1.85 -8.59
CA ILE A 211 -11.26 -0.82 -9.06
C ILE A 211 -11.53 0.20 -7.95
N ALA A 212 -11.95 -0.27 -6.77
CA ALA A 212 -12.25 0.61 -5.65
C ALA A 212 -11.03 1.44 -5.22
N PHE A 213 -9.84 0.86 -5.33
CA PHE A 213 -8.59 1.57 -5.03
C PHE A 213 -8.28 2.65 -6.08
N ALA A 214 -8.42 2.35 -7.37
CA ALA A 214 -8.25 3.33 -8.43
C ALA A 214 -9.21 4.51 -8.28
N GLU A 215 -10.51 4.24 -8.06
CA GLU A 215 -11.53 5.26 -7.81
C GLU A 215 -11.26 6.10 -6.56
N ARG A 216 -10.73 5.47 -5.51
CA ARG A 216 -10.33 6.20 -4.30
C ARG A 216 -9.18 7.16 -4.58
N LEU A 217 -8.15 6.73 -5.30
CA LEU A 217 -7.03 7.59 -5.68
C LEU A 217 -7.48 8.73 -6.61
N ASP A 218 -8.37 8.44 -7.57
CA ASP A 218 -8.92 9.44 -8.49
C ASP A 218 -9.64 10.57 -7.75
N ARG A 219 -10.45 10.23 -6.74
CA ARG A 219 -11.15 11.24 -5.91
C ARG A 219 -10.22 12.15 -5.10
N HIS A 220 -8.99 11.74 -4.84
CA HIS A 220 -8.04 12.50 -4.01
C HIS A 220 -6.87 13.09 -4.82
N SER A 221 -6.85 12.90 -6.12
CA SER A 221 -5.79 13.38 -7.00
C SER A 221 -6.29 14.45 -7.97
N ALA A 222 -5.41 15.37 -8.35
CA ALA A 222 -5.66 16.25 -9.47
C ALA A 222 -5.42 15.57 -10.83
N MET A 223 -4.70 14.44 -10.84
CA MET A 223 -4.51 13.58 -12.01
C MET A 223 -5.71 12.65 -12.19
N ALA A 224 -5.97 12.20 -13.42
CA ALA A 224 -6.94 11.13 -13.69
C ALA A 224 -6.33 9.77 -13.35
N VAL A 225 -6.92 9.04 -12.38
CA VAL A 225 -6.40 7.73 -11.92
C VAL A 225 -7.34 6.61 -12.33
N ARG A 226 -6.82 5.54 -12.93
CA ARG A 226 -7.62 4.40 -13.37
C ARG A 226 -6.82 3.10 -13.51
N GLU A 227 -7.53 2.00 -13.61
CA GLU A 227 -6.95 0.76 -14.11
C GLU A 227 -6.56 0.91 -15.57
N ALA A 228 -5.39 0.38 -15.92
CA ALA A 228 -4.88 0.38 -17.30
C ALA A 228 -5.64 -0.60 -18.18
N SER A 229 -5.97 -0.18 -19.39
CA SER A 229 -6.44 -1.08 -20.45
C SER A 229 -5.27 -1.54 -21.34
N ASP A 230 -5.36 -2.76 -21.87
CA ASP A 230 -4.32 -3.26 -22.79
C ASP A 230 -4.26 -2.40 -24.06
N GLY A 231 -3.06 -1.99 -24.44
CA GLY A 231 -2.83 -1.09 -25.60
C GLY A 231 -3.13 0.38 -25.35
N GLU A 232 -3.56 0.78 -24.16
CA GLU A 232 -3.88 2.17 -23.82
C GLU A 232 -2.63 3.05 -23.86
N ALA A 233 -2.78 4.27 -24.42
CA ALA A 233 -1.70 5.25 -24.45
C ALA A 233 -1.41 5.81 -23.04
N VAL A 234 -0.14 5.90 -22.68
CA VAL A 234 0.32 6.52 -21.44
C VAL A 234 0.42 8.03 -21.63
N LEU A 235 -0.42 8.79 -20.96
CA LEU A 235 -0.57 10.24 -21.15
C LEU A 235 -0.18 11.04 -19.92
N PRO A 236 0.44 12.22 -20.05
CA PRO A 236 0.61 13.16 -18.96
C PRO A 236 -0.73 13.47 -18.27
N GLY A 237 -0.69 13.77 -16.99
CA GLY A 237 -1.89 14.02 -16.18
C GLY A 237 -2.68 12.76 -15.80
N HIS A 238 -2.16 11.58 -16.15
CA HIS A 238 -2.82 10.31 -15.86
C HIS A 238 -1.94 9.40 -15.02
N ALA A 239 -2.58 8.62 -14.15
CA ALA A 239 -1.96 7.59 -13.34
C ALA A 239 -2.65 6.23 -13.59
N TYR A 240 -1.86 5.20 -13.81
CA TYR A 240 -2.32 3.89 -14.24
C TYR A 240 -1.94 2.81 -13.24
N LEU A 241 -2.91 1.97 -12.88
CA LEU A 241 -2.75 0.77 -12.06
C LEU A 241 -2.97 -0.49 -12.90
N PRO A 242 -2.33 -1.62 -12.59
CA PRO A 242 -2.70 -2.89 -13.19
C PRO A 242 -4.14 -3.27 -12.82
N PRO A 243 -4.91 -3.86 -13.75
CA PRO A 243 -6.16 -4.52 -13.38
C PRO A 243 -5.90 -5.65 -12.40
N GLY A 244 -6.88 -5.92 -11.54
CA GLY A 244 -6.75 -6.93 -10.51
C GLY A 244 -6.33 -8.31 -11.02
N GLY A 245 -5.32 -8.89 -10.38
CA GLY A 245 -4.79 -10.20 -10.72
C GLY A 245 -3.99 -10.26 -12.04
N LYS A 246 -3.61 -9.12 -12.61
CA LYS A 246 -2.79 -9.02 -13.82
C LYS A 246 -1.56 -8.15 -13.59
N HIS A 247 -0.53 -8.32 -14.43
CA HIS A 247 0.64 -7.44 -14.44
C HIS A 247 0.41 -6.25 -15.37
N LEU A 248 1.00 -5.10 -15.02
CA LEU A 248 1.14 -3.96 -15.91
C LEU A 248 2.58 -3.91 -16.42
N ARG A 249 2.73 -3.81 -17.74
CA ARG A 249 3.99 -3.51 -18.41
C ARG A 249 3.85 -2.25 -19.24
N ILE A 250 4.96 -1.60 -19.50
CA ILE A 250 5.03 -0.48 -20.43
C ILE A 250 5.81 -0.92 -21.67
N ILE A 251 5.25 -0.64 -22.81
CA ILE A 251 5.90 -0.91 -24.10
C ILE A 251 6.03 0.39 -24.90
N ARG A 252 7.04 0.44 -25.75
CA ARG A 252 7.23 1.57 -26.66
C ARG A 252 6.48 1.32 -27.98
N ASP A 253 5.74 2.33 -28.41
CA ASP A 253 5.04 2.36 -29.70
C ASP A 253 5.43 3.66 -30.44
N GLY A 254 6.45 3.58 -31.28
CA GLY A 254 7.06 4.77 -31.91
C GLY A 254 7.60 5.75 -30.87
N ALA A 255 7.08 6.97 -30.89
CA ALA A 255 7.43 8.03 -29.94
C ALA A 255 6.66 7.98 -28.64
N ARG A 256 5.69 7.07 -28.48
CA ARG A 256 4.77 7.02 -27.32
C ARG A 256 4.98 5.75 -26.51
N TRP A 257 4.51 5.77 -25.26
CA TRP A 257 4.38 4.59 -24.42
C TRP A 257 2.94 4.10 -24.40
N ARG A 258 2.77 2.79 -24.26
CA ARG A 258 1.47 2.14 -24.08
C ARG A 258 1.50 1.20 -22.89
N CYS A 259 0.36 1.06 -22.25
CA CYS A 259 0.11 0.02 -21.27
C CYS A 259 -0.02 -1.35 -21.96
N ARG A 260 0.62 -2.36 -21.41
CA ARG A 260 0.44 -3.76 -21.77
C ARG A 260 -0.01 -4.52 -20.54
N VAL A 261 -1.24 -5.01 -20.57
CA VAL A 261 -1.80 -5.84 -19.49
C VAL A 261 -1.43 -7.30 -19.75
N ASP A 262 -0.76 -7.92 -18.79
CA ASP A 262 -0.17 -9.25 -18.92
C ASP A 262 -0.76 -10.20 -17.85
N ASP A 263 -1.27 -11.34 -18.30
CA ASP A 263 -1.82 -12.39 -17.44
C ASP A 263 -0.81 -13.52 -17.13
N GLY A 264 0.49 -13.22 -17.23
CA GLY A 264 1.59 -14.14 -16.90
C GLY A 264 1.55 -14.65 -15.46
N PRO A 265 2.41 -15.63 -15.14
CA PRO A 265 2.49 -16.21 -13.78
C PRO A 265 2.93 -15.15 -12.74
N ALA A 266 2.62 -15.40 -11.47
CA ALA A 266 3.10 -14.58 -10.38
C ALA A 266 4.64 -14.49 -10.37
N VAL A 267 5.17 -13.28 -10.14
CA VAL A 267 6.59 -13.01 -9.99
C VAL A 267 6.83 -12.57 -8.53
N ASN A 268 7.87 -13.10 -7.89
CA ASN A 268 8.14 -12.89 -6.47
C ASN A 268 6.93 -13.21 -5.57
N ARG A 269 6.09 -14.18 -5.97
CA ARG A 269 4.80 -14.56 -5.34
C ARG A 269 3.69 -13.51 -5.48
N HIS A 270 3.88 -12.45 -6.27
CA HIS A 270 2.92 -11.36 -6.47
C HIS A 270 2.38 -11.31 -7.90
N LYS A 271 1.11 -10.99 -8.01
CA LYS A 271 0.41 -10.67 -9.25
C LYS A 271 -0.73 -9.70 -8.95
N PRO A 272 -0.51 -8.39 -9.22
CA PRO A 272 0.62 -7.78 -9.91
C PRO A 272 1.95 -7.85 -9.15
N ALA A 273 3.09 -7.70 -9.88
CA ALA A 273 4.42 -7.60 -9.29
C ALA A 273 5.11 -6.30 -9.74
N VAL A 274 5.81 -5.65 -8.81
CA VAL A 274 6.53 -4.39 -9.05
C VAL A 274 7.72 -4.60 -9.99
N ASP A 275 8.47 -5.69 -9.82
CA ASP A 275 9.59 -6.04 -10.70
C ASP A 275 9.17 -6.16 -12.17
N VAL A 276 7.94 -6.65 -12.45
CA VAL A 276 7.42 -6.76 -13.82
C VAL A 276 7.22 -5.39 -14.45
N LEU A 277 6.63 -4.46 -13.70
CA LEU A 277 6.45 -3.08 -14.16
C LEU A 277 7.81 -2.42 -14.39
N PHE A 278 8.69 -2.43 -13.40
CA PHE A 278 9.96 -1.70 -13.44
C PHE A 278 10.90 -2.19 -14.54
N ARG A 279 11.01 -3.50 -14.76
CA ARG A 279 11.78 -4.07 -15.89
C ARG A 279 11.25 -3.58 -17.24
N SER A 280 9.94 -3.58 -17.39
CA SER A 280 9.34 -3.09 -18.66
C SER A 280 9.58 -1.59 -18.86
N VAL A 281 9.57 -0.80 -17.77
CA VAL A 281 9.88 0.64 -17.80
C VAL A 281 11.36 0.87 -18.10
N ALA A 282 12.27 0.12 -17.47
CA ALA A 282 13.71 0.19 -17.78
C ALA A 282 14.00 -0.04 -19.27
N GLN A 283 13.34 -1.06 -19.85
CA GLN A 283 13.51 -1.42 -21.28
C GLN A 283 12.88 -0.40 -22.23
N SER A 284 11.72 0.18 -21.88
CA SER A 284 10.93 1.02 -22.78
C SER A 284 11.23 2.51 -22.67
N ALA A 285 11.59 2.99 -21.50
CA ALA A 285 11.77 4.41 -21.21
C ALA A 285 13.22 4.76 -20.84
N GLY A 286 14.00 3.82 -20.27
CA GLY A 286 15.39 4.04 -19.92
C GLY A 286 15.57 5.29 -19.07
N GLY A 287 16.49 6.16 -19.41
CA GLY A 287 16.76 7.43 -18.72
C GLY A 287 15.62 8.45 -18.73
N ASN A 288 14.57 8.22 -19.53
CA ASN A 288 13.35 9.05 -19.51
C ASN A 288 12.35 8.63 -18.42
N ALA A 289 12.64 7.58 -17.65
CA ALA A 289 11.84 7.18 -16.52
C ALA A 289 12.41 7.71 -15.19
N ILE A 290 11.56 7.70 -14.15
CA ILE A 290 11.93 7.94 -12.76
C ILE A 290 11.32 6.79 -11.96
N GLY A 291 12.11 6.12 -11.13
CA GLY A 291 11.66 4.98 -10.32
C GLY A 291 11.52 5.31 -8.85
N ALA A 292 10.43 4.86 -8.21
CA ALA A 292 10.23 5.01 -6.78
C ALA A 292 9.68 3.74 -6.13
N ILE A 293 10.22 3.35 -4.98
CA ILE A 293 9.64 2.31 -4.13
C ILE A 293 9.19 2.93 -2.81
N LEU A 294 7.90 2.74 -2.50
CA LEU A 294 7.29 3.15 -1.25
C LEU A 294 7.24 1.99 -0.27
N THR A 295 6.69 2.26 0.91
CA THR A 295 6.47 1.28 1.97
C THR A 295 5.93 -0.04 1.45
N GLY A 296 6.42 -1.15 1.98
CA GLY A 296 5.99 -2.48 1.58
C GLY A 296 6.80 -3.60 2.21
N MET A 297 6.20 -4.77 2.31
CA MET A 297 6.86 -5.99 2.80
C MET A 297 7.62 -6.70 1.68
N GLY A 298 8.74 -7.34 2.02
CA GLY A 298 9.53 -8.14 1.08
C GLY A 298 10.55 -7.33 0.29
N ASP A 299 10.84 -7.77 -0.92
CA ASP A 299 11.89 -7.22 -1.78
C ASP A 299 11.46 -7.06 -3.25
N ASP A 300 10.16 -7.29 -3.56
CA ASP A 300 9.65 -7.10 -4.91
C ASP A 300 9.85 -5.65 -5.38
N GLY A 301 10.30 -5.47 -6.59
CA GLY A 301 10.66 -4.19 -7.18
C GLY A 301 12.12 -3.77 -6.96
N ALA A 302 12.84 -4.35 -6.00
CA ALA A 302 14.23 -3.95 -5.73
C ALA A 302 15.15 -4.22 -6.93
N ARG A 303 15.00 -5.36 -7.59
CA ARG A 303 15.76 -5.72 -8.78
C ARG A 303 15.36 -4.90 -9.99
N GLY A 304 14.05 -4.72 -10.20
CA GLY A 304 13.54 -3.88 -11.29
C GLY A 304 13.94 -2.41 -11.14
N LEU A 305 13.99 -1.86 -9.90
CA LEU A 305 14.49 -0.52 -9.65
C LEU A 305 15.99 -0.41 -9.97
N LEU A 306 16.77 -1.45 -9.64
CA LEU A 306 18.19 -1.50 -10.02
C LEU A 306 18.37 -1.50 -11.54
N GLU A 307 17.55 -2.27 -12.27
CA GLU A 307 17.55 -2.27 -13.73
C GLU A 307 17.18 -0.89 -14.30
N MET A 308 16.19 -0.18 -13.70
CA MET A 308 15.87 1.21 -14.07
C MET A 308 17.05 2.14 -13.86
N ARG A 309 17.71 2.06 -12.70
CA ARG A 309 18.90 2.84 -12.40
C ARG A 309 20.04 2.57 -13.40
N GLN A 310 20.30 1.31 -13.71
CA GLN A 310 21.31 0.91 -14.71
C GLN A 310 20.96 1.39 -16.12
N ALA A 311 19.67 1.55 -16.43
CA ALA A 311 19.20 2.15 -17.68
C ALA A 311 19.24 3.70 -17.68
N GLY A 312 19.79 4.32 -16.63
CA GLY A 312 19.98 5.77 -16.51
C GLY A 312 18.80 6.52 -15.91
N ALA A 313 17.79 5.82 -15.36
CA ALA A 313 16.67 6.46 -14.69
C ALA A 313 17.09 6.91 -13.27
N PRO A 314 16.79 8.14 -12.84
CA PRO A 314 16.84 8.52 -11.44
C PRO A 314 15.92 7.64 -10.60
N THR A 315 16.40 7.21 -9.42
CA THR A 315 15.68 6.28 -8.55
C THR A 315 15.71 6.72 -7.10
N LEU A 316 14.59 6.56 -6.41
CA LEU A 316 14.46 6.87 -4.99
C LEU A 316 13.64 5.82 -4.23
N VAL A 317 13.76 5.82 -2.93
CA VAL A 317 12.93 5.02 -2.03
C VAL A 317 12.37 5.88 -0.90
N GLN A 318 11.21 5.50 -0.39
CA GLN A 318 10.69 6.06 0.85
C GLN A 318 11.65 5.76 2.00
N ASP A 319 11.88 6.73 2.88
CA ASP A 319 12.76 6.56 4.04
C ASP A 319 12.17 5.60 5.09
N GLU A 320 13.01 5.11 5.99
CA GLU A 320 12.59 4.22 7.06
C GLU A 320 11.66 4.91 8.07
N ALA A 321 11.87 6.19 8.32
CA ALA A 321 11.15 6.94 9.35
C ALA A 321 9.67 7.14 9.01
N THR A 322 9.33 7.26 7.73
CA THR A 322 7.95 7.46 7.25
C THR A 322 7.32 6.19 6.70
N SER A 323 8.09 5.11 6.48
CA SER A 323 7.55 3.82 6.04
C SER A 323 6.79 3.12 7.16
N VAL A 324 5.61 2.60 6.87
CA VAL A 324 4.89 1.66 7.75
C VAL A 324 5.69 0.37 7.87
N VAL A 325 6.21 -0.11 6.73
CA VAL A 325 7.10 -1.27 6.62
C VAL A 325 8.25 -0.95 5.69
N TRP A 326 9.46 -0.91 6.22
CA TRP A 326 10.66 -0.60 5.43
C TRP A 326 11.32 -1.88 4.86
N GLY A 327 10.49 -2.77 4.26
CA GLY A 327 10.93 -4.01 3.61
C GLY A 327 11.39 -3.74 2.17
N MET A 328 10.46 -3.48 1.27
CA MET A 328 10.74 -3.19 -0.15
C MET A 328 11.70 -2.00 -0.33
N PRO A 329 11.46 -0.82 0.31
CA PRO A 329 12.40 0.29 0.21
C PRO A 329 13.78 -0.05 0.73
N GLY A 330 13.84 -0.74 1.90
CA GLY A 330 15.09 -1.14 2.53
C GLY A 330 15.88 -2.17 1.71
N ALA A 331 15.19 -3.13 1.06
CA ALA A 331 15.81 -4.09 0.15
C ALA A 331 16.41 -3.39 -1.08
N ALA A 332 15.65 -2.49 -1.70
CA ALA A 332 16.10 -1.71 -2.84
C ALA A 332 17.31 -0.82 -2.49
N PHE A 333 17.27 -0.14 -1.34
CA PHE A 333 18.38 0.70 -0.88
C PHE A 333 19.66 -0.11 -0.61
N LYS A 334 19.52 -1.25 0.10
CA LYS A 334 20.65 -2.15 0.37
C LYS A 334 21.28 -2.75 -0.89
N LEU A 335 20.46 -2.99 -1.92
CA LEU A 335 20.88 -3.49 -3.22
C LEU A 335 21.60 -2.39 -4.05
N GLY A 336 21.57 -1.14 -3.61
CA GLY A 336 22.07 -0.01 -4.38
C GLY A 336 21.17 0.37 -5.55
N ALA A 337 19.89 0.02 -5.49
CA ALA A 337 18.92 0.33 -6.54
C ALA A 337 18.39 1.76 -6.46
N ALA A 338 18.48 2.41 -5.31
CA ALA A 338 18.05 3.78 -5.10
C ALA A 338 19.21 4.72 -4.86
N GLU A 339 19.14 5.92 -5.42
CA GLU A 339 20.14 6.99 -5.24
C GLU A 339 19.89 7.76 -3.94
N GLU A 340 18.64 7.85 -3.50
CA GLU A 340 18.26 8.63 -2.32
C GLU A 340 17.10 7.98 -1.55
N GLN A 341 17.03 8.30 -0.25
CA GLN A 341 15.90 8.04 0.63
C GLN A 341 15.16 9.36 0.87
N VAL A 342 13.83 9.35 0.69
CA VAL A 342 13.01 10.55 0.75
C VAL A 342 11.83 10.33 1.71
N PRO A 343 11.55 11.24 2.65
CA PRO A 343 10.34 11.18 3.47
C PRO A 343 9.08 11.21 2.61
N LEU A 344 8.03 10.48 3.01
CA LEU A 344 6.81 10.31 2.23
C LEU A 344 6.21 11.63 1.74
N GLU A 345 6.16 12.62 2.62
CA GLU A 345 5.56 13.93 2.36
C GLU A 345 6.31 14.75 1.30
N ARG A 346 7.57 14.37 1.01
CA ARG A 346 8.44 15.03 0.03
C ARG A 346 8.61 14.26 -1.27
N ILE A 347 8.07 13.04 -1.37
CA ILE A 347 8.26 12.19 -2.56
C ILE A 347 7.66 12.85 -3.82
N ALA A 348 6.44 13.38 -3.75
CA ALA A 348 5.82 14.05 -4.89
C ALA A 348 6.67 15.23 -5.39
N GLU A 349 7.10 16.12 -4.49
CA GLU A 349 7.97 17.24 -4.81
C GLU A 349 9.27 16.77 -5.49
N ARG A 350 9.88 15.70 -4.94
CA ARG A 350 11.14 15.19 -5.46
C ARG A 350 11.00 14.54 -6.83
N LEU A 351 9.95 13.74 -7.05
CA LEU A 351 9.64 13.16 -8.35
C LEU A 351 9.42 14.24 -9.43
N LEU A 352 8.67 15.31 -9.09
CA LEU A 352 8.46 16.44 -9.98
C LEU A 352 9.75 17.21 -10.27
N ALA A 353 10.64 17.36 -9.29
CA ALA A 353 11.94 18.00 -9.48
C ALA A 353 12.82 17.17 -10.45
N LEU A 354 12.87 15.85 -10.28
CA LEU A 354 13.59 14.93 -11.18
C LEU A 354 13.00 14.91 -12.60
N ALA A 355 11.70 15.16 -12.73
CA ALA A 355 11.04 15.21 -14.03
C ALA A 355 11.34 16.50 -14.82
N ARG A 356 11.76 17.57 -14.16
CA ARG A 356 12.10 18.88 -14.77
C ARG A 356 13.55 18.96 -15.22
N GLY A 357 14.43 18.22 -14.56
CA GLY A 357 15.88 18.20 -14.82
C GLY A 357 16.29 17.16 -15.79
#